data_6bd346dc9c5f2c26933d6e44226eba62
#
_entry.id   6bd346dc9c5f2c26933d6e44226eba62
#
_cell.length_a   1.000
_cell.length_b   1.000
_cell.length_c   1.000
_cell.angle_alpha   90.00
_cell.angle_beta   90.00
_cell.angle_gamma   90.00
#
_symmetry.space_group_name_H-M   'P 1'
#
loop_
_entity.id
_entity.type
_entity.pdbx_description
1 polymer ?
#
loop_
_entity_poly.entity_id
_entity_poly.type
_entity_poly.pdbx_seq_one_letter_code
_entity_poly.pdbx_strand_id
1 'polypeptide(L)'
;MRIFLDTANIEHIRHGVRLGVVTGVTTNPSLVSREGKVDYQKVVKEICSVVHGPVSTEVLGEDVQTMVAEAREIAKWAENIVVKIPASLEGVEATSVLASENIKVNLTLCFTLNQALLGAAAGATFVSPFVGRLDDIGEDGMKVVTDIVEYLDYYQLPTQVIAASIRHPQHCSTAAKIGAHIATVPYEVLLQMIRHPLTDIGIGRFRDDWKRVMGERGILS
;
A
#
# COMPACT_ATOMS: atom_id res chain seq x y z
N MET A 1 5.57 -10.62 -3.42
CA MET A 1 4.77 -9.51 -2.84
C MET A 1 5.43 -8.19 -3.19
N ARG A 2 4.67 -7.23 -3.72
CA ARG A 2 5.14 -5.85 -3.98
C ARG A 2 5.00 -5.02 -2.70
N ILE A 3 5.83 -3.98 -2.57
CA ILE A 3 5.75 -3.04 -1.46
C ILE A 3 5.25 -1.70 -1.98
N PHE A 4 4.14 -1.23 -1.39
CA PHE A 4 3.67 0.14 -1.52
C PHE A 4 4.03 0.92 -0.25
N LEU A 5 4.12 2.23 -0.36
CA LEU A 5 4.35 3.10 0.79
C LEU A 5 3.04 3.77 1.21
N ASP A 6 2.70 3.69 2.49
CA ASP A 6 1.48 4.30 3.04
C ASP A 6 1.82 5.68 3.64
N THR A 7 1.83 6.69 2.78
CA THR A 7 2.19 8.07 3.17
C THR A 7 1.80 9.09 2.09
N ALA A 8 1.61 10.34 2.49
CA ALA A 8 1.51 11.49 1.60
C ALA A 8 2.79 12.37 1.62
N ASN A 9 3.78 12.03 2.45
CA ASN A 9 5.02 12.77 2.55
C ASN A 9 5.93 12.50 1.36
N ILE A 10 6.20 13.54 0.56
CA ILE A 10 6.95 13.41 -0.70
C ILE A 10 8.40 12.99 -0.50
N GLU A 11 9.05 13.40 0.60
CA GLU A 11 10.44 13.02 0.88
C GLU A 11 10.57 11.54 1.27
N HIS A 12 9.60 11.01 2.02
CA HIS A 12 9.50 9.58 2.31
C HIS A 12 9.34 8.77 1.02
N ILE A 13 8.48 9.26 0.11
CA ILE A 13 8.24 8.61 -1.19
C ILE A 13 9.49 8.63 -2.05
N ARG A 14 10.14 9.81 -2.20
CA ARG A 14 11.39 9.95 -2.95
C ARG A 14 12.49 9.02 -2.41
N HIS A 15 12.60 8.90 -1.09
CA HIS A 15 13.56 7.97 -0.48
C HIS A 15 13.21 6.50 -0.79
N GLY A 16 11.94 6.09 -0.60
CA GLY A 16 11.49 4.74 -0.92
C GLY A 16 11.70 4.35 -2.39
N VAL A 17 11.47 5.28 -3.31
CA VAL A 17 11.74 5.09 -4.75
C VAL A 17 13.26 4.95 -5.02
N ARG A 18 14.11 5.78 -4.40
CA ARG A 18 15.59 5.64 -4.52
C ARG A 18 16.11 4.32 -3.98
N LEU A 19 15.47 3.74 -2.95
CA LEU A 19 15.81 2.40 -2.46
C LEU A 19 15.48 1.29 -3.48
N GLY A 20 14.69 1.59 -4.51
CA GLY A 20 14.32 0.63 -5.56
C GLY A 20 13.32 -0.45 -5.12
N VAL A 21 12.72 -0.31 -3.94
CA VAL A 21 11.82 -1.33 -3.36
C VAL A 21 10.35 -0.93 -3.36
N VAL A 22 10.05 0.36 -3.49
CA VAL A 22 8.68 0.89 -3.50
C VAL A 22 8.14 0.91 -4.92
N THR A 23 7.02 0.23 -5.15
CA THR A 23 6.39 0.06 -6.46
C THR A 23 5.03 0.74 -6.58
N GLY A 24 4.57 1.44 -5.56
CA GLY A 24 3.32 2.18 -5.53
C GLY A 24 3.14 2.91 -4.20
N VAL A 25 2.08 3.68 -4.09
CA VAL A 25 1.75 4.46 -2.89
C VAL A 25 0.27 4.36 -2.58
N THR A 26 -0.08 4.26 -1.31
CA THR A 26 -1.43 4.51 -0.84
C THR A 26 -1.47 5.80 -0.03
N THR A 27 -2.47 6.61 -0.30
CA THR A 27 -2.79 7.78 0.51
C THR A 27 -4.17 7.64 1.14
N ASN A 28 -4.50 8.53 2.05
CA ASN A 28 -5.83 8.74 2.56
C ASN A 28 -5.96 10.17 3.10
N PRO A 29 -7.17 10.66 3.35
CA PRO A 29 -7.38 12.04 3.83
C PRO A 29 -6.59 12.38 5.11
N SER A 30 -6.47 11.41 6.04
CA SER A 30 -5.71 11.61 7.27
C SER A 30 -4.21 11.75 7.06
N LEU A 31 -3.64 11.04 6.08
CA LEU A 31 -2.23 11.17 5.73
C LEU A 31 -1.95 12.52 5.07
N VAL A 32 -2.81 12.93 4.14
CA VAL A 32 -2.68 14.22 3.46
C VAL A 32 -2.84 15.39 4.44
N SER A 33 -3.78 15.31 5.38
CA SER A 33 -4.00 16.35 6.38
C SER A 33 -2.79 16.59 7.30
N ARG A 34 -1.95 15.58 7.53
CA ARG A 34 -0.71 15.70 8.32
C ARG A 34 0.36 16.54 7.63
N GLU A 35 0.31 16.67 6.31
CA GLU A 35 1.24 17.52 5.55
C GLU A 35 0.84 19.02 5.63
N GLY A 36 -0.19 19.37 6.40
CA GLY A 36 -0.65 20.73 6.64
C GLY A 36 -1.80 21.15 5.73
N LYS A 37 -2.01 22.44 5.57
CA LYS A 37 -3.01 23.01 4.64
C LYS A 37 -2.45 22.92 3.21
N VAL A 38 -2.75 21.83 2.52
CA VAL A 38 -2.26 21.55 1.17
C VAL A 38 -3.41 21.42 0.18
N ASP A 39 -3.14 21.73 -1.07
CA ASP A 39 -4.01 21.39 -2.18
C ASP A 39 -3.91 19.89 -2.44
N TYR A 40 -5.02 19.16 -2.21
CA TYR A 40 -5.08 17.71 -2.35
C TYR A 40 -4.66 17.24 -3.74
N GLN A 41 -5.19 17.87 -4.79
CA GLN A 41 -4.87 17.53 -6.17
C GLN A 41 -3.38 17.74 -6.47
N LYS A 42 -2.80 18.85 -5.98
CA LYS A 42 -1.39 19.16 -6.20
C LYS A 42 -0.47 18.12 -5.55
N VAL A 43 -0.76 17.73 -4.30
CA VAL A 43 0.00 16.69 -3.58
C VAL A 43 -0.07 15.36 -4.33
N VAL A 44 -1.26 14.93 -4.73
CA VAL A 44 -1.44 13.67 -5.45
C VAL A 44 -0.72 13.68 -6.79
N LYS A 45 -0.81 14.75 -7.56
CA LYS A 45 -0.09 14.90 -8.84
C LYS A 45 1.42 14.85 -8.65
N GLU A 46 1.95 15.48 -7.60
CA GLU A 46 3.39 15.39 -7.29
C GLU A 46 3.79 13.96 -6.96
N ILE A 47 3.03 13.25 -6.13
CA ILE A 47 3.27 11.82 -5.83
C ILE A 47 3.27 10.99 -7.12
N CYS A 48 2.26 11.18 -7.97
CA CYS A 48 2.13 10.47 -9.24
C CYS A 48 3.31 10.72 -10.20
N SER A 49 3.94 11.89 -10.13
CA SER A 49 5.12 12.22 -10.96
C SER A 49 6.40 11.52 -10.51
N VAL A 50 6.47 11.11 -9.24
CA VAL A 50 7.64 10.44 -8.65
C VAL A 50 7.51 8.93 -8.69
N VAL A 51 6.29 8.40 -8.62
CA VAL A 51 6.00 6.97 -8.53
C VAL A 51 5.46 6.47 -9.87
N HIS A 52 6.14 5.53 -10.50
CA HIS A 52 5.67 4.96 -11.78
C HIS A 52 4.52 3.96 -11.64
N GLY A 53 4.35 3.37 -10.46
CA GLY A 53 3.29 2.42 -10.18
C GLY A 53 2.01 3.05 -9.62
N PRO A 54 1.03 2.23 -9.20
CA PRO A 54 -0.26 2.70 -8.74
C PRO A 54 -0.19 3.65 -7.55
N VAL A 55 -0.98 4.72 -7.58
CA VAL A 55 -1.16 5.67 -6.47
C VAL A 55 -2.63 5.69 -6.07
N SER A 56 -2.94 5.15 -4.88
CA SER A 56 -4.30 5.11 -4.37
C SER A 56 -4.70 6.44 -3.74
N THR A 57 -5.78 7.03 -4.25
CA THR A 57 -6.31 8.35 -3.85
C THR A 57 -7.78 8.24 -3.50
N GLU A 58 -8.17 8.61 -2.29
CA GLU A 58 -9.49 8.31 -1.70
C GLU A 58 -10.51 9.40 -2.00
N VAL A 59 -11.74 8.98 -2.36
CA VAL A 59 -12.92 9.86 -2.44
C VAL A 59 -13.39 10.24 -1.04
N LEU A 60 -14.16 11.32 -0.93
CA LEU A 60 -14.72 11.82 0.33
C LEU A 60 -16.25 11.71 0.39
N GLY A 61 -16.91 11.51 -0.75
CA GLY A 61 -18.35 11.34 -0.86
C GLY A 61 -18.85 10.14 -0.06
N GLU A 62 -20.09 10.23 0.43
CA GLU A 62 -20.74 9.17 1.21
C GLU A 62 -21.81 8.41 0.40
N ASP A 63 -22.37 9.02 -0.63
CA ASP A 63 -23.34 8.40 -1.53
C ASP A 63 -22.72 8.01 -2.88
N VAL A 64 -23.38 7.11 -3.61
CA VAL A 64 -22.91 6.56 -4.90
C VAL A 64 -22.62 7.67 -5.92
N GLN A 65 -23.52 8.65 -6.05
CA GLN A 65 -23.42 9.68 -7.07
C GLN A 65 -22.21 10.58 -6.82
N THR A 66 -22.01 10.99 -5.57
CA THR A 66 -20.86 11.81 -5.15
C THR A 66 -19.57 11.03 -5.30
N MET A 67 -19.49 9.78 -4.82
CA MET A 67 -18.32 8.92 -4.98
C MET A 67 -17.91 8.74 -6.44
N VAL A 68 -18.87 8.48 -7.32
CA VAL A 68 -18.61 8.29 -8.75
C VAL A 68 -18.16 9.59 -9.42
N ALA A 69 -18.77 10.73 -9.07
CA ALA A 69 -18.39 12.03 -9.61
C ALA A 69 -16.94 12.41 -9.19
N GLU A 70 -16.61 12.27 -7.91
CA GLU A 70 -15.28 12.51 -7.40
C GLU A 70 -14.25 11.55 -8.02
N ALA A 71 -14.59 10.26 -8.13
CA ALA A 71 -13.71 9.25 -8.70
C ALA A 71 -13.35 9.55 -10.17
N ARG A 72 -14.33 9.95 -10.97
CA ARG A 72 -14.11 10.36 -12.37
C ARG A 72 -13.21 11.58 -12.48
N GLU A 73 -13.30 12.51 -11.53
CA GLU A 73 -12.42 13.69 -11.51
C GLU A 73 -11.00 13.32 -11.04
N ILE A 74 -10.88 12.56 -9.96
CA ILE A 74 -9.60 12.08 -9.42
C ILE A 74 -8.84 11.26 -10.46
N ALA A 75 -9.52 10.38 -11.20
CA ALA A 75 -8.91 9.54 -12.22
C ALA A 75 -8.24 10.33 -13.37
N LYS A 76 -8.65 11.59 -13.62
CA LYS A 76 -8.04 12.46 -14.62
C LYS A 76 -6.74 13.12 -14.16
N TRP A 77 -6.42 13.07 -12.87
CA TRP A 77 -5.26 13.80 -12.35
C TRP A 77 -3.93 13.20 -12.81
N ALA A 78 -3.85 11.87 -12.97
CA ALA A 78 -2.70 11.17 -13.55
C ALA A 78 -3.08 9.75 -13.98
N GLU A 79 -2.33 9.16 -14.93
CA GLU A 79 -2.60 7.84 -15.52
C GLU A 79 -2.43 6.67 -14.54
N ASN A 80 -1.59 6.84 -13.52
CA ASN A 80 -1.29 5.81 -12.53
C ASN A 80 -2.17 5.89 -11.25
N ILE A 81 -3.22 6.71 -11.28
CA ILE A 81 -4.19 6.77 -10.18
C ILE A 81 -5.04 5.51 -10.13
N VAL A 82 -5.27 5.07 -8.90
CA VAL A 82 -6.29 4.10 -8.53
C VAL A 82 -7.20 4.77 -7.51
N VAL A 83 -8.48 4.88 -7.83
CA VAL A 83 -9.42 5.55 -6.93
C VAL A 83 -9.72 4.65 -5.76
N LYS A 84 -9.63 5.19 -4.55
CA LYS A 84 -9.83 4.45 -3.32
C LYS A 84 -11.23 4.74 -2.77
N ILE A 85 -12.02 3.68 -2.53
CA ILE A 85 -13.45 3.75 -2.17
C ILE A 85 -13.70 2.87 -0.95
N PRO A 86 -14.46 3.32 0.07
CA PRO A 86 -14.78 2.51 1.25
C PRO A 86 -15.63 1.27 0.91
N ALA A 87 -15.44 0.17 1.64
CA ALA A 87 -16.20 -1.08 1.49
C ALA A 87 -17.57 -0.99 2.18
N SER A 88 -18.39 -0.02 1.75
CA SER A 88 -19.81 0.14 2.09
C SER A 88 -20.69 -0.40 0.97
N LEU A 89 -22.01 -0.42 1.17
CA LEU A 89 -22.98 -0.79 0.12
C LEU A 89 -22.86 0.16 -1.09
N GLU A 90 -22.83 1.46 -0.80
CA GLU A 90 -22.69 2.52 -1.80
C GLU A 90 -21.32 2.43 -2.49
N GLY A 91 -20.26 2.08 -1.75
CA GLY A 91 -18.92 1.89 -2.28
C GLY A 91 -18.80 0.70 -3.23
N VAL A 92 -19.50 -0.40 -2.97
CA VAL A 92 -19.58 -1.55 -3.88
C VAL A 92 -20.32 -1.17 -5.16
N GLU A 93 -21.44 -0.45 -5.07
CA GLU A 93 -22.20 0.04 -6.23
C GLU A 93 -21.36 1.02 -7.05
N ALA A 94 -20.70 2.00 -6.42
CA ALA A 94 -19.79 2.93 -7.07
C ALA A 94 -18.64 2.19 -7.77
N THR A 95 -18.08 1.15 -7.14
CA THR A 95 -17.03 0.31 -7.72
C THR A 95 -17.50 -0.35 -9.01
N SER A 96 -18.71 -0.91 -9.04
CA SER A 96 -19.28 -1.55 -10.22
C SER A 96 -19.43 -0.56 -11.39
N VAL A 97 -19.93 0.65 -11.12
CA VAL A 97 -20.04 1.72 -12.13
C VAL A 97 -18.67 2.08 -12.70
N LEU A 98 -17.69 2.36 -11.82
CA LEU A 98 -16.35 2.79 -12.23
C LEU A 98 -15.56 1.71 -12.96
N ALA A 99 -15.70 0.44 -12.54
CA ALA A 99 -15.08 -0.68 -13.22
C ALA A 99 -15.60 -0.83 -14.66
N SER A 100 -16.92 -0.61 -14.91
CA SER A 100 -17.50 -0.61 -16.26
C SER A 100 -16.94 0.51 -17.14
N GLU A 101 -16.42 1.58 -16.55
CA GLU A 101 -15.76 2.72 -17.21
C GLU A 101 -14.23 2.55 -17.32
N ASN A 102 -13.69 1.39 -16.95
CA ASN A 102 -12.25 1.12 -16.87
C ASN A 102 -11.48 2.02 -15.90
N ILE A 103 -12.14 2.59 -14.90
CA ILE A 103 -11.50 3.31 -13.80
C ILE A 103 -11.09 2.29 -12.74
N LYS A 104 -9.79 2.26 -12.42
CA LYS A 104 -9.24 1.32 -11.43
C LYS A 104 -9.67 1.72 -10.02
N VAL A 105 -10.19 0.75 -9.26
CA VAL A 105 -10.66 0.96 -7.89
C VAL A 105 -9.88 0.11 -6.90
N ASN A 106 -9.53 0.72 -5.76
CA ASN A 106 -9.04 0.07 -4.55
C ASN A 106 -10.14 0.14 -3.48
N LEU A 107 -10.85 -0.97 -3.26
CA LEU A 107 -11.89 -1.06 -2.24
C LEU A 107 -11.22 -1.15 -0.86
N THR A 108 -11.35 -0.10 -0.06
CA THR A 108 -10.65 0.11 1.22
C THR A 108 -11.57 -0.03 2.42
N LEU A 109 -11.00 0.04 3.64
CA LEU A 109 -11.75 -0.20 4.88
C LEU A 109 -12.46 -1.56 4.83
N CYS A 110 -11.76 -2.54 4.27
CA CYS A 110 -12.21 -3.91 4.21
C CYS A 110 -11.77 -4.64 5.51
N PHE A 111 -12.73 -5.30 6.16
CA PHE A 111 -12.51 -5.98 7.43
C PHE A 111 -12.98 -7.44 7.42
N THR A 112 -13.62 -7.88 6.33
CA THR A 112 -14.15 -9.23 6.20
C THR A 112 -13.92 -9.80 4.81
N LEU A 113 -13.89 -11.14 4.71
CA LEU A 113 -13.89 -11.82 3.42
C LEU A 113 -15.14 -11.45 2.59
N ASN A 114 -16.31 -11.29 3.22
CA ASN A 114 -17.54 -10.95 2.49
C ASN A 114 -17.43 -9.58 1.78
N GLN A 115 -16.83 -8.58 2.43
CA GLN A 115 -16.61 -7.28 1.79
C GLN A 115 -15.65 -7.41 0.59
N ALA A 116 -14.57 -8.19 0.74
CA ALA A 116 -13.63 -8.42 -0.36
C ALA A 116 -14.26 -9.18 -1.53
N LEU A 117 -15.10 -10.19 -1.23
CA LEU A 117 -15.86 -10.95 -2.22
C LEU A 117 -16.76 -10.04 -3.04
N LEU A 118 -17.54 -9.19 -2.38
CA LEU A 118 -18.42 -8.23 -3.07
C LEU A 118 -17.62 -7.22 -3.90
N GLY A 119 -16.49 -6.73 -3.36
CA GLY A 119 -15.59 -5.84 -4.09
C GLY A 119 -14.99 -6.47 -5.34
N ALA A 120 -14.54 -7.71 -5.26
CA ALA A 120 -14.01 -8.45 -6.40
C ALA A 120 -15.10 -8.70 -7.45
N ALA A 121 -16.31 -9.09 -7.03
CA ALA A 121 -17.46 -9.28 -7.91
C ALA A 121 -17.89 -7.97 -8.61
N ALA A 122 -17.74 -6.82 -7.93
CA ALA A 122 -18.00 -5.49 -8.50
C ALA A 122 -16.88 -5.00 -9.44
N GLY A 123 -15.77 -5.73 -9.59
CA GLY A 123 -14.67 -5.41 -10.49
C GLY A 123 -13.57 -4.54 -9.88
N ALA A 124 -13.44 -4.51 -8.55
CA ALA A 124 -12.32 -3.82 -7.89
C ALA A 124 -10.97 -4.36 -8.38
N THR A 125 -10.04 -3.46 -8.73
CA THR A 125 -8.66 -3.81 -9.08
C THR A 125 -7.89 -4.29 -7.85
N PHE A 126 -8.12 -3.63 -6.71
CA PHE A 126 -7.55 -3.98 -5.42
C PHE A 126 -8.62 -4.04 -4.33
N VAL A 127 -8.40 -4.90 -3.35
CA VAL A 127 -9.09 -4.88 -2.05
C VAL A 127 -8.05 -4.70 -0.95
N SER A 128 -8.34 -3.82 0.01
CA SER A 128 -7.40 -3.44 1.07
C SER A 128 -7.93 -3.85 2.44
N PRO A 129 -7.70 -5.09 2.91
CA PRO A 129 -7.99 -5.49 4.29
C PRO A 129 -7.09 -4.76 5.29
N PHE A 130 -7.69 -4.26 6.38
CA PHE A 130 -7.03 -3.42 7.37
C PHE A 130 -6.56 -4.24 8.57
N VAL A 131 -5.37 -4.85 8.45
CA VAL A 131 -4.77 -5.74 9.44
C VAL A 131 -4.69 -5.09 10.83
N GLY A 132 -3.95 -4.01 10.97
CA GLY A 132 -3.70 -3.42 12.28
C GLY A 132 -4.93 -2.88 12.98
N ARG A 133 -6.00 -2.50 12.26
CA ARG A 133 -7.27 -2.11 12.89
C ARG A 133 -8.05 -3.29 13.44
N LEU A 134 -7.97 -4.46 12.81
CA LEU A 134 -8.52 -5.69 13.35
C LEU A 134 -7.77 -6.11 14.61
N ASP A 135 -6.44 -6.05 14.59
CA ASP A 135 -5.60 -6.34 15.75
C ASP A 135 -5.91 -5.39 16.92
N ASP A 136 -6.18 -4.09 16.65
CA ASP A 136 -6.53 -3.09 17.66
C ASP A 136 -7.80 -3.47 18.46
N ILE A 137 -8.69 -4.31 17.89
CA ILE A 137 -9.92 -4.79 18.56
C ILE A 137 -9.84 -6.26 18.97
N GLY A 138 -8.65 -6.88 18.91
CA GLY A 138 -8.41 -8.24 19.36
C GLY A 138 -8.79 -9.32 18.35
N GLU A 139 -9.00 -8.96 17.06
CA GLU A 139 -9.19 -9.90 15.96
C GLU A 139 -7.86 -10.16 15.25
N ASP A 140 -7.75 -11.30 14.55
CA ASP A 140 -6.56 -11.64 13.75
C ASP A 140 -6.70 -11.06 12.34
N GLY A 141 -6.11 -9.88 12.11
CA GLY A 141 -6.16 -9.21 10.81
C GLY A 141 -5.45 -9.99 9.70
N MET A 142 -4.41 -10.77 10.02
CA MET A 142 -3.73 -11.60 9.02
C MET A 142 -4.57 -12.80 8.60
N LYS A 143 -5.42 -13.32 9.47
CA LYS A 143 -6.40 -14.37 9.12
C LYS A 143 -7.34 -13.89 8.02
N VAL A 144 -7.86 -12.65 8.11
CA VAL A 144 -8.72 -12.07 7.08
C VAL A 144 -7.97 -11.91 5.75
N VAL A 145 -6.71 -11.47 5.78
CA VAL A 145 -5.86 -11.41 4.57
C VAL A 145 -5.68 -12.79 3.95
N THR A 146 -5.42 -13.83 4.76
CA THR A 146 -5.28 -15.22 4.31
C THR A 146 -6.54 -15.69 3.60
N ASP A 147 -7.70 -15.54 4.24
CA ASP A 147 -8.98 -15.97 3.69
C ASP A 147 -9.31 -15.29 2.34
N ILE A 148 -8.96 -14.00 2.23
CA ILE A 148 -9.16 -13.24 0.97
C ILE A 148 -8.20 -13.74 -0.13
N VAL A 149 -6.92 -13.96 0.18
CA VAL A 149 -5.94 -14.47 -0.80
C VAL A 149 -6.38 -15.85 -1.30
N GLU A 150 -6.69 -16.78 -0.38
CA GLU A 150 -7.15 -18.13 -0.73
C GLU A 150 -8.42 -18.10 -1.61
N TYR A 151 -9.38 -17.22 -1.31
CA TYR A 151 -10.59 -17.05 -2.10
C TYR A 151 -10.29 -16.56 -3.52
N LEU A 152 -9.48 -15.50 -3.66
CA LEU A 152 -9.14 -14.94 -4.97
C LEU A 152 -8.35 -15.93 -5.83
N ASP A 153 -7.41 -16.64 -5.22
CA ASP A 153 -6.60 -17.67 -5.90
C ASP A 153 -7.45 -18.86 -6.32
N TYR A 154 -8.35 -19.35 -5.44
CA TYR A 154 -9.22 -20.48 -5.74
C TYR A 154 -10.12 -20.24 -6.94
N TYR A 155 -10.67 -19.02 -7.05
CA TYR A 155 -11.53 -18.63 -8.16
C TYR A 155 -10.78 -17.95 -9.33
N GLN A 156 -9.44 -17.83 -9.23
CA GLN A 156 -8.59 -17.18 -10.22
C GLN A 156 -9.06 -15.77 -10.60
N LEU A 157 -9.47 -14.99 -9.61
CA LEU A 157 -9.98 -13.64 -9.80
C LEU A 157 -8.82 -12.65 -10.03
N PRO A 158 -8.99 -11.64 -10.91
CA PRO A 158 -7.93 -10.69 -11.23
C PRO A 158 -7.68 -9.65 -10.14
N THR A 159 -8.59 -9.53 -9.17
CA THR A 159 -8.47 -8.60 -8.04
C THR A 159 -7.26 -8.95 -7.18
N GLN A 160 -6.50 -7.93 -6.76
CA GLN A 160 -5.30 -8.13 -5.95
C GLN A 160 -5.51 -7.62 -4.51
N VAL A 161 -4.88 -8.31 -3.56
CA VAL A 161 -4.92 -7.93 -2.14
C VAL A 161 -3.81 -6.94 -1.81
N ILE A 162 -4.16 -5.83 -1.16
CA ILE A 162 -3.23 -4.92 -0.50
C ILE A 162 -3.40 -5.09 1.01
N ALA A 163 -2.49 -5.80 1.68
CA ALA A 163 -2.46 -5.82 3.14
C ALA A 163 -2.17 -4.40 3.65
N ALA A 164 -3.17 -3.79 4.27
CA ALA A 164 -3.16 -2.39 4.70
C ALA A 164 -3.18 -2.24 6.23
N SER A 165 -2.99 -1.02 6.72
CA SER A 165 -2.90 -0.75 8.16
C SER A 165 -1.78 -1.55 8.84
N ILE A 166 -0.66 -1.70 8.17
CA ILE A 166 0.53 -2.38 8.68
C ILE A 166 1.11 -1.59 9.87
N ARG A 167 1.48 -2.30 10.94
CA ARG A 167 1.99 -1.70 12.19
C ARG A 167 3.46 -2.00 12.46
N HIS A 168 3.99 -3.12 11.99
CA HIS A 168 5.34 -3.58 12.27
C HIS A 168 5.85 -4.56 11.18
N PRO A 169 7.18 -4.81 11.12
CA PRO A 169 7.78 -5.67 10.08
C PRO A 169 7.23 -7.09 10.01
N GLN A 170 6.76 -7.64 11.13
CA GLN A 170 6.19 -8.98 11.14
C GLN A 170 4.90 -9.10 10.31
N HIS A 171 4.06 -8.05 10.27
CA HIS A 171 2.93 -8.02 9.35
C HIS A 171 3.39 -8.19 7.89
N CYS A 172 4.48 -7.52 7.49
CA CYS A 172 5.01 -7.63 6.13
C CYS A 172 5.49 -9.04 5.81
N SER A 173 6.24 -9.68 6.73
CA SER A 173 6.73 -11.04 6.53
C SER A 173 5.60 -12.07 6.55
N THR A 174 4.57 -11.88 7.37
CA THR A 174 3.38 -12.74 7.37
C THR A 174 2.59 -12.56 6.07
N ALA A 175 2.30 -11.31 5.66
CA ALA A 175 1.62 -11.02 4.39
C ALA A 175 2.35 -11.65 3.19
N ALA A 176 3.69 -11.61 3.19
CA ALA A 176 4.48 -12.24 2.13
C ALA A 176 4.35 -13.77 2.12
N LYS A 177 4.35 -14.42 3.30
CA LYS A 177 4.23 -15.89 3.43
C LYS A 177 2.88 -16.42 3.00
N ILE A 178 1.81 -15.67 3.23
CA ILE A 178 0.45 -16.06 2.84
C ILE A 178 0.11 -15.70 1.40
N GLY A 179 1.03 -15.12 0.65
CA GLY A 179 0.82 -14.80 -0.77
C GLY A 179 0.09 -13.49 -1.05
N ALA A 180 -0.03 -12.56 -0.09
CA ALA A 180 -0.59 -11.25 -0.37
C ALA A 180 0.15 -10.58 -1.55
N HIS A 181 -0.60 -10.00 -2.48
CA HIS A 181 -0.01 -9.41 -3.68
C HIS A 181 0.84 -8.18 -3.37
N ILE A 182 0.37 -7.38 -2.39
CA ILE A 182 0.96 -6.10 -1.99
C ILE A 182 0.84 -5.96 -0.47
N ALA A 183 1.83 -5.33 0.16
CA ALA A 183 1.69 -4.72 1.48
C ALA A 183 1.94 -3.22 1.35
N THR A 184 1.03 -2.40 1.88
CA THR A 184 1.24 -0.96 1.97
C THR A 184 1.76 -0.61 3.37
N VAL A 185 2.97 -0.09 3.42
CA VAL A 185 3.80 -0.04 4.62
C VAL A 185 4.08 1.41 5.01
N PRO A 186 3.86 1.82 6.27
CA PRO A 186 4.33 3.11 6.76
C PRO A 186 5.85 3.25 6.61
N TYR A 187 6.32 4.46 6.33
CA TYR A 187 7.74 4.71 6.09
C TYR A 187 8.66 4.23 7.24
N GLU A 188 8.27 4.46 8.47
CA GLU A 188 9.04 4.01 9.64
C GLU A 188 9.14 2.47 9.73
N VAL A 189 8.06 1.77 9.35
CA VAL A 189 8.06 0.31 9.30
C VAL A 189 8.96 -0.19 8.17
N LEU A 190 8.94 0.47 7.01
CA LEU A 190 9.86 0.15 5.90
C LEU A 190 11.32 0.23 6.35
N LEU A 191 11.71 1.28 7.10
CA LEU A 191 13.06 1.42 7.64
C LEU A 191 13.40 0.36 8.69
N GLN A 192 12.41 -0.11 9.45
CA GLN A 192 12.62 -1.18 10.43
C GLN A 192 12.85 -2.55 9.78
N MET A 193 12.25 -2.81 8.60
CA MET A 193 12.34 -4.09 7.91
C MET A 193 13.77 -4.51 7.56
N ILE A 194 14.68 -3.55 7.34
CA ILE A 194 16.08 -3.82 6.97
C ILE A 194 17.02 -3.89 8.17
N ARG A 195 16.61 -3.40 9.34
CA ARG A 195 17.50 -3.32 10.52
C ARG A 195 17.64 -4.66 11.19
N HIS A 196 18.88 -5.10 11.39
CA HIS A 196 19.18 -6.31 12.15
C HIS A 196 20.55 -6.19 12.87
N PRO A 197 20.62 -6.41 14.20
CA PRO A 197 21.86 -6.26 14.97
C PRO A 197 23.03 -7.11 14.44
N LEU A 198 22.75 -8.32 13.97
CA LEU A 198 23.77 -9.20 13.40
C LEU A 198 24.36 -8.67 12.09
N THR A 199 23.59 -7.91 11.31
CA THR A 199 24.11 -7.24 10.10
C THR A 199 25.13 -6.19 10.47
N ASP A 200 24.84 -5.36 11.48
CA ASP A 200 25.74 -4.31 11.94
C ASP A 200 27.04 -4.91 12.52
N ILE A 201 26.90 -5.97 13.32
CA ILE A 201 28.05 -6.72 13.86
C ILE A 201 28.86 -7.35 12.72
N GLY A 202 28.19 -7.94 11.73
CA GLY A 202 28.84 -8.59 10.58
C GLY A 202 29.64 -7.59 9.74
N ILE A 203 29.06 -6.43 9.44
CA ILE A 203 29.75 -5.34 8.72
C ILE A 203 30.98 -4.88 9.50
N GLY A 204 30.86 -4.70 10.82
CA GLY A 204 31.99 -4.33 11.68
C GLY A 204 33.11 -5.35 11.59
N ARG A 205 32.82 -6.65 11.78
CA ARG A 205 33.82 -7.73 11.70
C ARG A 205 34.52 -7.78 10.33
N PHE A 206 33.75 -7.71 9.23
CA PHE A 206 34.35 -7.73 7.89
C PHE A 206 35.28 -6.55 7.65
N ARG A 207 34.95 -5.37 8.17
CA ARG A 207 35.80 -4.19 8.10
C ARG A 207 37.09 -4.38 8.89
N ASP A 208 37.02 -4.93 10.11
CA ASP A 208 38.17 -5.17 10.98
C ASP A 208 39.10 -6.25 10.39
N ASP A 209 38.53 -7.32 9.84
CA ASP A 209 39.31 -8.38 9.18
C ASP A 209 40.01 -7.84 7.94
N TRP A 210 39.34 -7.01 7.13
CA TRP A 210 39.95 -6.36 5.98
C TRP A 210 41.11 -5.47 6.36
N LYS A 211 40.92 -4.61 7.38
CA LYS A 211 42.02 -3.74 7.91
C LYS A 211 43.22 -4.52 8.39
N ARG A 212 43.01 -5.67 9.01
CA ARG A 212 44.10 -6.53 9.52
C ARG A 212 44.97 -7.08 8.39
N VAL A 213 44.39 -7.39 7.24
CA VAL A 213 45.09 -7.99 6.10
C VAL A 213 45.66 -6.93 5.16
N MET A 214 44.93 -5.90 4.87
CA MET A 214 45.25 -4.92 3.81
C MET A 214 45.62 -3.54 4.36
N GLY A 215 45.62 -3.36 5.67
CA GLY A 215 45.76 -2.05 6.28
C GLY A 215 44.57 -1.15 5.98
N GLU A 216 44.80 0.17 5.86
CA GLU A 216 43.71 1.12 5.55
C GLU A 216 43.39 1.22 4.04
N ARG A 217 43.98 0.35 3.21
CA ARG A 217 43.71 0.37 1.76
C ARG A 217 42.27 -0.01 1.47
N GLY A 218 41.58 0.82 0.72
CA GLY A 218 40.27 0.50 0.17
C GLY A 218 40.37 -0.42 -1.06
N ILE A 219 39.21 -0.95 -1.52
CA ILE A 219 39.16 -1.78 -2.75
C ILE A 219 39.48 -0.94 -4.00
N LEU A 220 39.29 0.38 -3.95
CA LEU A 220 39.53 1.33 -5.04
C LEU A 220 40.83 2.14 -4.86
N SER A 221 41.70 1.78 -3.93
CA SER A 221 42.97 2.48 -3.66
C SER A 221 44.17 1.70 -4.17
#